data_8060437289ad52d7ff5ba1edbd233e3a
#
_entry.id   8060437289ad52d7ff5ba1edbd233e3a
#
_cell.length_a   1.000
_cell.length_b   1.000
_cell.length_c   1.000
_cell.angle_alpha   90.00
_cell.angle_beta   90.00
_cell.angle_gamma   90.00
#
_symmetry.space_group_name_H-M   'P 1'
#
loop_
_entity.id
_entity.type
_entity.pdbx_description
1 polymer ?
#
loop_
_entity_poly.entity_id
_entity_poly.type
_entity_poly.pdbx_seq_one_letter_code
_entity_poly.pdbx_strand_id
1 'polypeptide(L)'
;MNIRHITALLPALLLLWGPATRAAINVDRTRIIMDSKVKSLSVELSNESTTLPYLAQAWVEDAQGKRSNQIVALPPLQRIDAGQKSQVRIMQVRGGGTDRLPQDRETLFYFKVKEIPPKPEETGANILQMALQSRLKLFFRPTAIAKPFGDTSERRLIVLRNGEHVTLKNPTPYYISVIWMGRTAAQSLKGFSQDTMVPPYSDLPLQ
;
A
#
# COMPACT_ATOMS: atom_id res chain seq x y z
N MET A 1 16.75 -18.38 50.74
CA MET A 1 16.27 -17.80 49.47
C MET A 1 16.58 -18.80 48.36
N ASN A 2 15.52 -19.48 47.87
CA ASN A 2 15.63 -20.71 47.08
C ASN A 2 16.01 -20.45 45.63
N ILE A 3 17.24 -20.81 45.25
CA ILE A 3 17.83 -20.70 43.88
C ILE A 3 17.10 -21.58 42.83
N ARG A 4 16.20 -22.47 43.28
CA ARG A 4 15.51 -23.45 42.40
C ARG A 4 14.43 -22.84 41.48
N HIS A 5 13.98 -21.61 41.69
CA HIS A 5 12.94 -20.97 40.87
C HIS A 5 13.49 -20.09 39.78
N ILE A 6 14.80 -19.78 39.74
CA ILE A 6 15.43 -18.92 38.75
C ILE A 6 15.75 -19.69 37.46
N THR A 7 16.00 -21.01 37.58
CA THR A 7 16.39 -21.86 36.44
C THR A 7 15.24 -22.19 35.48
N ALA A 8 13.98 -22.04 35.90
CA ALA A 8 12.81 -22.35 35.08
C ALA A 8 12.34 -21.19 34.20
N LEU A 9 12.77 -19.95 34.49
CA LEU A 9 12.37 -18.75 33.74
C LEU A 9 13.26 -18.47 32.49
N LEU A 10 14.48 -19.02 32.44
CA LEU A 10 15.41 -18.79 31.35
C LEU A 10 14.99 -19.41 29.99
N PRO A 11 14.43 -20.66 29.94
CA PRO A 11 14.00 -21.25 28.67
C PRO A 11 12.72 -20.64 28.11
N ALA A 12 11.87 -20.00 28.92
CA ALA A 12 10.63 -19.37 28.46
C ALA A 12 10.89 -18.05 27.67
N LEU A 13 12.01 -17.38 27.91
CA LEU A 13 12.39 -16.13 27.25
C LEU A 13 12.95 -16.35 25.83
N LEU A 14 13.50 -17.53 25.54
CA LEU A 14 14.06 -17.91 24.24
C LEU A 14 13.00 -18.25 23.18
N LEU A 15 11.76 -18.56 23.60
CA LEU A 15 10.65 -18.88 22.69
C LEU A 15 9.98 -17.67 22.04
N LEU A 16 10.33 -16.43 22.43
CA LEU A 16 9.78 -15.20 21.89
C LEU A 16 10.51 -14.67 20.64
N TRP A 17 11.63 -15.27 20.25
CA TRP A 17 12.34 -14.94 19.02
C TRP A 17 11.91 -15.86 17.86
N GLY A 18 10.63 -15.84 17.51
CA GLY A 18 10.18 -16.43 16.26
C GLY A 18 10.74 -15.66 15.08
N PRO A 19 11.11 -16.33 13.96
CA PRO A 19 11.52 -15.65 12.75
C PRO A 19 10.37 -14.75 12.27
N ALA A 20 10.64 -13.46 12.14
CA ALA A 20 9.68 -12.53 11.54
C ALA A 20 9.48 -12.93 10.07
N THR A 21 8.31 -13.44 9.72
CA THR A 21 7.95 -13.72 8.33
C THR A 21 7.83 -12.38 7.60
N ARG A 22 8.71 -12.13 6.64
CA ARG A 22 8.67 -10.97 5.76
C ARG A 22 8.18 -11.42 4.38
N ALA A 23 7.43 -10.54 3.69
CA ALA A 23 7.18 -10.72 2.27
C ALA A 23 8.54 -10.79 1.53
N ALA A 24 8.65 -11.68 0.54
CA ALA A 24 9.91 -11.81 -0.20
C ALA A 24 10.13 -10.60 -1.12
N ILE A 25 9.07 -10.07 -1.75
CA ILE A 25 9.15 -8.88 -2.59
C ILE A 25 8.66 -7.66 -1.82
N ASN A 26 9.59 -6.74 -1.58
CA ASN A 26 9.30 -5.44 -0.96
C ASN A 26 9.25 -4.33 -2.01
N VAL A 27 8.46 -3.28 -1.71
CA VAL A 27 8.31 -2.08 -2.56
C VAL A 27 8.89 -0.90 -1.81
N ASP A 28 9.72 -0.07 -2.46
CA ASP A 28 10.48 1.04 -1.86
C ASP A 28 9.63 2.16 -1.24
N ARG A 29 8.32 2.10 -1.37
CA ARG A 29 7.39 3.15 -0.91
C ARG A 29 6.05 2.59 -0.46
N THR A 30 5.29 3.39 0.28
CA THR A 30 3.96 3.03 0.79
C THR A 30 2.81 3.56 -0.07
N ARG A 31 3.08 4.57 -0.90
CA ARG A 31 2.12 5.18 -1.84
C ARG A 31 2.86 5.77 -3.02
N ILE A 32 2.15 5.99 -4.11
CA ILE A 32 2.69 6.56 -5.32
C ILE A 32 1.87 7.81 -5.67
N ILE A 33 2.57 8.90 -5.98
CA ILE A 33 1.94 10.11 -6.51
C ILE A 33 2.51 10.31 -7.92
N MET A 34 1.62 10.28 -8.91
CA MET A 34 1.97 10.47 -10.31
C MET A 34 1.41 11.81 -10.79
N ASP A 35 2.28 12.79 -10.95
CA ASP A 35 1.92 14.07 -11.55
C ASP A 35 1.56 13.87 -13.03
N SER A 36 0.53 14.58 -13.52
CA SER A 36 0.06 14.44 -14.91
C SER A 36 1.10 14.86 -15.94
N LYS A 37 2.07 15.73 -15.58
CA LYS A 37 3.21 16.10 -16.45
C LYS A 37 4.22 14.98 -16.63
N VAL A 38 4.30 14.05 -15.67
CA VAL A 38 5.28 12.98 -15.68
C VAL A 38 4.74 11.80 -16.47
N LYS A 39 5.38 11.50 -17.60
CA LYS A 39 4.96 10.38 -18.46
C LYS A 39 5.17 9.01 -17.84
N SER A 40 6.19 8.88 -17.01
CA SER A 40 6.50 7.64 -16.30
C SER A 40 7.29 7.90 -15.01
N LEU A 41 7.17 7.01 -14.04
CA LEU A 41 7.98 6.97 -12.82
C LEU A 41 8.45 5.53 -12.55
N SER A 42 9.59 5.39 -11.89
CA SER A 42 10.11 4.08 -11.49
C SER A 42 9.79 3.79 -10.04
N VAL A 43 9.49 2.53 -9.76
CA VAL A 43 9.30 1.94 -8.44
C VAL A 43 10.30 0.82 -8.29
N GLU A 44 11.10 0.84 -7.23
CA GLU A 44 12.06 -0.22 -6.94
C GLU A 44 11.35 -1.36 -6.21
N LEU A 45 11.65 -2.59 -6.64
CA LEU A 45 11.28 -3.83 -6.00
C LEU A 45 12.55 -4.51 -5.50
N SER A 46 12.58 -4.94 -4.25
CA SER A 46 13.68 -5.72 -3.67
C SER A 46 13.20 -7.12 -3.29
N ASN A 47 14.02 -8.13 -3.61
CA ASN A 47 13.81 -9.47 -3.11
C ASN A 47 14.56 -9.65 -1.80
N GLU A 48 13.85 -9.67 -0.69
CA GLU A 48 14.40 -9.81 0.67
C GLU A 48 14.77 -11.26 1.02
N SER A 49 14.42 -12.23 0.16
CA SER A 49 14.90 -13.61 0.32
C SER A 49 16.39 -13.67 0.06
N THR A 50 17.13 -14.31 0.96
CA THR A 50 18.59 -14.49 0.83
C THR A 50 18.98 -15.68 -0.03
N THR A 51 18.02 -16.55 -0.36
CA THR A 51 18.32 -17.85 -1.00
C THR A 51 17.48 -18.12 -2.25
N LEU A 52 16.26 -17.60 -2.35
CA LEU A 52 15.32 -17.96 -3.41
C LEU A 52 15.04 -16.80 -4.35
N PRO A 53 15.05 -17.03 -5.68
CA PRO A 53 14.52 -16.09 -6.63
C PRO A 53 13.01 -16.05 -6.58
N TYR A 54 12.38 -14.89 -6.85
CA TYR A 54 10.95 -14.73 -6.96
C TYR A 54 10.59 -14.08 -8.28
N LEU A 55 9.40 -14.41 -8.80
CA LEU A 55 8.80 -13.62 -9.87
C LEU A 55 7.93 -12.53 -9.25
N ALA A 56 8.10 -11.30 -9.72
CA ALA A 56 7.25 -10.17 -9.39
C ALA A 56 6.32 -9.89 -10.57
N GLN A 57 5.02 -10.07 -10.36
CA GLN A 57 3.98 -9.70 -11.31
C GLN A 57 3.41 -8.35 -10.89
N ALA A 58 3.53 -7.33 -11.75
CA ALA A 58 3.13 -5.96 -11.46
C ALA A 58 2.05 -5.47 -12.43
N TRP A 59 1.05 -4.75 -11.89
CA TRP A 59 0.00 -4.12 -12.71
C TRP A 59 -0.66 -2.96 -11.98
N VAL A 60 -1.48 -2.19 -12.70
CA VAL A 60 -2.29 -1.10 -12.16
C VAL A 60 -3.77 -1.43 -12.33
N GLU A 61 -4.55 -1.13 -11.29
CA GLU A 61 -6.02 -1.21 -11.31
C GLU A 61 -6.63 0.17 -11.01
N ASP A 62 -7.83 0.39 -11.53
CA ASP A 62 -8.66 1.54 -11.15
C ASP A 62 -9.28 1.34 -9.74
N ALA A 63 -10.03 2.34 -9.28
CA ALA A 63 -10.69 2.30 -7.97
C ALA A 63 -11.73 1.17 -7.86
N GLN A 64 -12.26 0.65 -8.97
CA GLN A 64 -13.22 -0.45 -9.05
C GLN A 64 -12.55 -1.83 -9.10
N GLY A 65 -11.21 -1.88 -9.10
CA GLY A 65 -10.44 -3.13 -9.14
C GLY A 65 -10.27 -3.72 -10.55
N LYS A 66 -10.64 -2.98 -11.60
CA LYS A 66 -10.42 -3.37 -12.98
C LYS A 66 -9.00 -2.97 -13.43
N ARG A 67 -8.35 -3.81 -14.23
CA ARG A 67 -7.06 -3.45 -14.82
C ARG A 67 -7.18 -2.15 -15.61
N SER A 68 -6.28 -1.21 -15.30
CA SER A 68 -6.25 0.08 -15.95
C SER A 68 -5.68 -0.04 -17.37
N ASN A 69 -6.31 0.67 -18.31
CA ASN A 69 -5.79 0.91 -19.66
C ASN A 69 -5.18 2.33 -19.81
N GLN A 70 -5.26 3.15 -18.76
CA GLN A 70 -4.78 4.54 -18.74
C GLN A 70 -3.37 4.63 -18.17
N ILE A 71 -3.08 3.84 -17.13
CA ILE A 71 -1.79 3.76 -16.46
C ILE A 71 -1.42 2.29 -16.36
N VAL A 72 -0.19 1.94 -16.74
CA VAL A 72 0.29 0.56 -16.76
C VAL A 72 1.63 0.43 -16.04
N ALA A 73 1.94 -0.78 -15.60
CA ALA A 73 3.22 -1.14 -15.01
C ALA A 73 4.02 -2.05 -15.97
N LEU A 74 5.29 -1.74 -16.19
CA LEU A 74 6.18 -2.47 -17.10
C LEU A 74 7.56 -2.70 -16.46
N PRO A 75 8.14 -3.90 -16.58
CA PRO A 75 7.56 -5.08 -17.20
C PRO A 75 6.43 -5.66 -16.33
N PRO A 76 5.42 -6.34 -16.92
CA PRO A 76 4.30 -6.90 -16.16
C PRO A 76 4.69 -8.14 -15.35
N LEU A 77 5.79 -8.78 -15.70
CA LEU A 77 6.36 -9.92 -14.99
C LEU A 77 7.88 -9.87 -15.13
N GLN A 78 8.58 -10.08 -14.01
CA GLN A 78 10.04 -10.15 -13.99
C GLN A 78 10.53 -11.07 -12.88
N ARG A 79 11.69 -11.69 -13.09
CA ARG A 79 12.42 -12.44 -12.08
C ARG A 79 13.34 -11.51 -11.32
N ILE A 80 13.35 -11.64 -10.00
CA ILE A 80 14.27 -10.94 -9.12
C ILE A 80 15.01 -12.01 -8.31
N ASP A 81 16.32 -12.11 -8.53
CA ASP A 81 17.15 -13.10 -7.84
C ASP A 81 17.29 -12.75 -6.34
N ALA A 82 17.72 -13.72 -5.55
CA ALA A 82 17.85 -13.58 -4.11
C ALA A 82 18.73 -12.36 -3.73
N GLY A 83 18.25 -11.51 -2.85
CA GLY A 83 18.91 -10.28 -2.40
C GLY A 83 19.07 -9.21 -3.47
N GLN A 84 18.51 -9.38 -4.67
CA GLN A 84 18.62 -8.41 -5.77
C GLN A 84 17.44 -7.45 -5.80
N LYS A 85 17.69 -6.34 -6.50
CA LYS A 85 16.69 -5.29 -6.75
C LYS A 85 16.37 -5.22 -8.23
N SER A 86 15.17 -4.78 -8.54
CA SER A 86 14.71 -4.51 -9.90
C SER A 86 13.78 -3.31 -9.91
N GLN A 87 13.42 -2.82 -11.09
CA GLN A 87 12.54 -1.67 -11.24
C GLN A 87 11.32 -2.01 -12.09
N VAL A 88 10.18 -1.50 -11.65
CA VAL A 88 8.95 -1.43 -12.45
C VAL A 88 8.69 0.01 -12.82
N ARG A 89 8.46 0.27 -14.08
CA ARG A 89 8.09 1.59 -14.58
C ARG A 89 6.56 1.69 -14.66
N ILE A 90 6.00 2.64 -13.95
CA ILE A 90 4.58 3.00 -14.04
C ILE A 90 4.48 4.15 -15.05
N MET A 91 3.64 4.01 -16.06
CA MET A 91 3.58 4.98 -17.14
C MET A 91 2.16 5.23 -17.64
N GLN A 92 1.92 6.46 -18.08
CA GLN A 92 0.69 6.82 -18.77
C GLN A 92 0.68 6.22 -20.18
N VAL A 93 -0.43 5.57 -20.53
CA VAL A 93 -0.62 5.02 -21.87
C VAL A 93 -0.98 6.14 -22.83
N ARG A 94 -0.24 6.27 -23.91
CA ARG A 94 -0.51 7.28 -24.94
C ARG A 94 -1.88 6.99 -25.58
N GLY A 95 -2.79 7.99 -25.53
CA GLY A 95 -4.17 7.78 -25.97
C GLY A 95 -5.03 6.95 -25.02
N GLY A 96 -4.53 6.56 -23.84
CA GLY A 96 -5.26 5.80 -22.83
C GLY A 96 -6.35 6.58 -22.10
N GLY A 97 -6.47 7.90 -22.35
CA GLY A 97 -7.55 8.73 -21.82
C GLY A 97 -7.26 9.31 -20.43
N THR A 98 -5.99 9.45 -20.03
CA THR A 98 -5.64 10.16 -18.78
C THR A 98 -6.03 11.65 -18.84
N ASP A 99 -6.14 12.23 -20.04
CA ASP A 99 -6.68 13.56 -20.29
C ASP A 99 -8.17 13.71 -19.98
N ARG A 100 -8.91 12.59 -19.95
CA ARG A 100 -10.34 12.54 -19.60
C ARG A 100 -10.58 12.40 -18.10
N LEU A 101 -9.52 12.18 -17.31
CA LEU A 101 -9.64 12.16 -15.86
C LEU A 101 -9.97 13.56 -15.34
N PRO A 102 -10.67 13.69 -14.19
CA PRO A 102 -10.91 14.97 -13.55
C PRO A 102 -9.60 15.76 -13.40
N GLN A 103 -9.62 17.04 -13.80
CA GLN A 103 -8.44 17.90 -13.72
C GLN A 103 -8.44 18.79 -12.46
N ASP A 104 -9.54 18.78 -11.70
CA ASP A 104 -9.77 19.54 -10.49
C ASP A 104 -9.45 18.76 -9.21
N ARG A 105 -9.17 17.44 -9.33
CA ARG A 105 -8.95 16.55 -8.19
C ARG A 105 -8.06 15.37 -8.53
N GLU A 106 -7.53 14.69 -7.51
CA GLU A 106 -6.83 13.41 -7.67
C GLU A 106 -7.77 12.31 -8.17
N THR A 107 -7.22 11.40 -8.98
CA THR A 107 -7.85 10.13 -9.32
C THR A 107 -7.08 8.97 -8.69
N LEU A 108 -7.83 8.05 -8.05
CA LEU A 108 -7.24 6.88 -7.37
C LEU A 108 -7.08 5.72 -8.34
N PHE A 109 -5.89 5.16 -8.32
CA PHE A 109 -5.52 3.85 -8.87
C PHE A 109 -4.84 3.04 -7.78
N TYR A 110 -4.63 1.76 -8.06
CA TYR A 110 -3.86 0.87 -7.20
C TYR A 110 -2.74 0.21 -8.00
N PHE A 111 -1.51 0.40 -7.55
CA PHE A 111 -0.38 -0.39 -8.02
C PHE A 111 -0.33 -1.68 -7.21
N LYS A 112 -0.32 -2.81 -7.91
CA LYS A 112 -0.27 -4.14 -7.30
C LYS A 112 0.99 -4.87 -7.73
N VAL A 113 1.59 -5.56 -6.78
CA VAL A 113 2.71 -6.48 -7.00
C VAL A 113 2.37 -7.79 -6.32
N LYS A 114 2.31 -8.87 -7.10
CA LYS A 114 2.17 -10.24 -6.60
C LYS A 114 3.52 -10.93 -6.69
N GLU A 115 3.98 -11.44 -5.57
CA GLU A 115 5.15 -12.31 -5.53
C GLU A 115 4.73 -13.75 -5.85
N ILE A 116 5.53 -14.40 -6.70
CA ILE A 116 5.32 -15.79 -7.08
C ILE A 116 6.60 -16.54 -6.73
N PRO A 117 6.56 -17.43 -5.71
CA PRO A 117 7.70 -18.21 -5.31
C PRO A 117 8.10 -19.22 -6.40
N PRO A 118 9.36 -19.71 -6.38
CA PRO A 118 9.79 -20.76 -7.28
C PRO A 118 9.01 -22.07 -7.00
N LYS A 119 8.90 -22.93 -8.02
CA LYS A 119 8.32 -24.25 -7.85
C LYS A 119 9.14 -25.02 -6.82
N PRO A 120 8.54 -25.67 -5.80
CA PRO A 120 9.26 -26.51 -4.87
C PRO A 120 9.92 -27.68 -5.61
N GLU A 121 11.10 -28.08 -5.16
CA GLU A 121 11.66 -29.37 -5.55
C GLU A 121 10.77 -30.49 -5.01
N GLU A 122 10.45 -31.48 -5.85
CA GLU A 122 9.56 -32.58 -5.47
C GLU A 122 10.24 -33.43 -4.38
N THR A 123 9.81 -33.21 -3.14
CA THR A 123 10.35 -33.93 -1.97
C THR A 123 9.36 -34.92 -1.36
N GLY A 124 8.23 -35.20 -2.02
CA GLY A 124 7.21 -36.15 -1.50
C GLY A 124 6.45 -35.69 -0.24
N ALA A 125 6.72 -34.47 0.24
CA ALA A 125 6.02 -33.87 1.38
C ALA A 125 4.87 -32.97 0.92
N ASN A 126 3.84 -32.87 1.76
CA ASN A 126 2.78 -31.87 1.56
C ASN A 126 3.36 -30.46 1.76
N ILE A 127 3.48 -29.69 0.69
CA ILE A 127 4.05 -28.33 0.71
C ILE A 127 2.91 -27.32 0.57
N LEU A 128 2.80 -26.40 1.55
CA LEU A 128 1.96 -25.22 1.43
C LEU A 128 2.78 -24.07 0.82
N GLN A 129 2.38 -23.60 -0.35
CA GLN A 129 3.00 -22.46 -1.02
C GLN A 129 2.05 -21.25 -0.97
N MET A 130 2.53 -20.14 -0.43
CA MET A 130 1.77 -18.89 -0.33
C MET A 130 2.35 -17.85 -1.28
N ALA A 131 1.47 -17.18 -2.03
CA ALA A 131 1.81 -16.02 -2.85
C ALA A 131 1.20 -14.78 -2.21
N LEU A 132 2.04 -13.84 -1.79
CA LEU A 132 1.59 -12.58 -1.19
C LEU A 132 1.38 -11.53 -2.30
N GLN A 133 0.51 -10.56 -2.00
CA GLN A 133 0.24 -9.44 -2.91
C GLN A 133 0.26 -8.13 -2.14
N SER A 134 1.13 -7.23 -2.57
CA SER A 134 1.16 -5.84 -2.13
C SER A 134 0.20 -4.99 -2.96
N ARG A 135 -0.55 -4.11 -2.30
CA ARG A 135 -1.47 -3.15 -2.94
C ARG A 135 -1.17 -1.75 -2.43
N LEU A 136 -0.61 -0.91 -3.28
CA LEU A 136 -0.26 0.47 -2.97
C LEU A 136 -1.25 1.43 -3.61
N LYS A 137 -1.64 2.47 -2.88
CA LYS A 137 -2.44 3.58 -3.41
C LYS A 137 -1.58 4.36 -4.43
N LEU A 138 -2.10 4.57 -5.63
CA LEU A 138 -1.51 5.38 -6.68
C LEU A 138 -2.47 6.53 -6.98
N PHE A 139 -2.02 7.76 -6.72
CA PHE A 139 -2.80 8.96 -6.98
C PHE A 139 -2.28 9.62 -8.24
N PHE A 140 -3.13 9.68 -9.26
CA PHE A 140 -2.88 10.51 -10.41
C PHE A 140 -3.28 11.95 -10.06
N ARG A 141 -2.30 12.86 -10.08
CA ARG A 141 -2.47 14.25 -9.66
C ARG A 141 -2.35 15.18 -10.85
N PRO A 142 -3.44 15.83 -11.27
CA PRO A 142 -3.39 16.88 -12.27
C PRO A 142 -2.49 18.03 -11.86
N THR A 143 -1.80 18.62 -12.82
CA THR A 143 -0.93 19.78 -12.60
C THR A 143 -1.66 20.98 -12.01
N ALA A 144 -2.95 21.14 -12.34
CA ALA A 144 -3.78 22.23 -11.81
C ALA A 144 -3.89 22.22 -10.27
N ILE A 145 -3.69 21.06 -9.67
CA ILE A 145 -3.71 20.86 -8.20
C ILE A 145 -2.36 20.41 -7.66
N ALA A 146 -1.27 20.78 -8.30
CA ALA A 146 0.07 20.47 -7.79
C ALA A 146 0.24 21.01 -6.36
N LYS A 147 0.76 20.14 -5.45
CA LYS A 147 1.03 20.55 -4.06
C LYS A 147 2.37 21.28 -3.97
N PRO A 148 2.40 22.51 -3.45
CA PRO A 148 3.64 23.17 -3.06
C PRO A 148 4.34 22.39 -1.96
N PHE A 149 5.65 22.57 -1.84
CA PHE A 149 6.39 22.03 -0.71
C PHE A 149 5.85 22.60 0.61
N GLY A 150 5.61 21.74 1.60
CA GLY A 150 5.05 22.13 2.90
C GLY A 150 3.54 22.34 2.92
N ASP A 151 2.81 22.03 1.83
CA ASP A 151 1.35 22.07 1.83
C ASP A 151 0.78 21.08 2.86
N THR A 152 -0.15 21.56 3.68
CA THR A 152 -0.81 20.84 4.76
C THR A 152 -2.32 20.71 4.51
N SER A 153 -2.72 20.51 3.26
CA SER A 153 -4.13 20.39 2.85
C SER A 153 -4.90 19.33 3.64
N GLU A 154 -4.24 18.29 4.14
CA GLU A 154 -4.82 17.25 5.00
C GLU A 154 -5.37 17.80 6.31
N ARG A 155 -4.86 18.94 6.82
CA ARG A 155 -5.37 19.62 8.03
C ARG A 155 -6.72 20.28 7.81
N ARG A 156 -7.16 20.39 6.55
CA ARG A 156 -8.48 20.96 6.20
C ARG A 156 -9.61 19.94 6.30
N LEU A 157 -9.30 18.67 6.62
CA LEU A 157 -10.32 17.66 6.91
C LEU A 157 -11.18 18.12 8.07
N ILE A 158 -12.50 18.13 7.87
CA ILE A 158 -13.46 18.56 8.87
C ILE A 158 -14.12 17.31 9.46
N VAL A 159 -14.18 17.24 10.78
CA VAL A 159 -14.87 16.18 11.52
C VAL A 159 -16.19 16.76 12.03
N LEU A 160 -17.30 16.27 11.49
CA LEU A 160 -18.64 16.63 11.92
C LEU A 160 -19.16 15.52 12.85
N ARG A 161 -19.69 15.91 14.00
CA ARG A 161 -20.28 14.97 14.95
C ARG A 161 -21.74 15.35 15.24
N ASN A 162 -22.63 14.38 15.08
CA ASN A 162 -24.03 14.49 15.44
C ASN A 162 -24.44 13.28 16.30
N GLY A 163 -24.44 13.47 17.61
CA GLY A 163 -24.60 12.38 18.58
C GLY A 163 -23.49 11.34 18.47
N GLU A 164 -23.84 10.11 18.12
CA GLU A 164 -22.88 9.01 17.91
C GLU A 164 -22.34 8.94 16.46
N HIS A 165 -22.99 9.64 15.53
CA HIS A 165 -22.57 9.65 14.12
C HIS A 165 -21.43 10.64 13.91
N VAL A 166 -20.42 10.18 13.22
CA VAL A 166 -19.27 11.00 12.80
C VAL A 166 -19.19 11.00 11.29
N THR A 167 -19.04 12.17 10.70
CA THR A 167 -18.82 12.34 9.27
C THR A 167 -17.51 13.07 9.02
N LEU A 168 -16.67 12.53 8.15
CA LEU A 168 -15.45 13.16 7.69
C LEU A 168 -15.75 13.91 6.39
N LYS A 169 -15.59 15.23 6.40
CA LYS A 169 -15.78 16.08 5.21
C LYS A 169 -14.44 16.53 4.67
N ASN A 170 -14.16 16.20 3.44
CA ASN A 170 -12.94 16.57 2.74
C ASN A 170 -13.22 17.69 1.72
N PRO A 171 -12.91 18.95 2.02
CA PRO A 171 -13.09 20.07 1.09
C PRO A 171 -11.91 20.24 0.13
N THR A 172 -10.96 19.32 0.10
CA THR A 172 -9.72 19.43 -0.69
C THR A 172 -9.79 18.60 -1.97
N PRO A 173 -8.95 18.90 -2.98
CA PRO A 173 -8.85 18.10 -4.19
C PRO A 173 -8.08 16.79 -4.01
N TYR A 174 -7.60 16.47 -2.81
CA TYR A 174 -6.73 15.33 -2.54
C TYR A 174 -7.46 14.23 -1.78
N TYR A 175 -7.04 12.98 -1.97
CA TYR A 175 -7.43 11.90 -1.08
C TYR A 175 -6.74 12.05 0.27
N ILE A 176 -7.50 11.96 1.35
CA ILE A 176 -6.97 12.03 2.72
C ILE A 176 -7.09 10.67 3.37
N SER A 177 -5.95 10.04 3.68
CA SER A 177 -5.93 8.77 4.43
C SER A 177 -5.92 9.08 5.92
N VAL A 178 -6.89 8.53 6.65
CA VAL A 178 -6.98 8.65 8.10
C VAL A 178 -6.46 7.36 8.71
N ILE A 179 -5.34 7.43 9.41
CA ILE A 179 -4.67 6.25 9.98
C ILE A 179 -5.19 5.88 11.37
N TRP A 180 -5.75 6.84 12.07
CA TRP A 180 -6.35 6.65 13.39
C TRP A 180 -7.36 7.73 13.71
N MET A 181 -8.42 7.37 14.43
CA MET A 181 -9.40 8.28 14.98
C MET A 181 -9.98 7.70 16.27
N GLY A 182 -9.99 8.47 17.35
CA GLY A 182 -10.52 8.04 18.63
C GLY A 182 -10.27 9.08 19.72
N ARG A 183 -10.74 8.78 20.94
CA ARG A 183 -10.54 9.64 22.12
C ARG A 183 -9.18 9.41 22.78
N THR A 184 -8.70 8.17 22.78
CA THR A 184 -7.42 7.77 23.36
C THR A 184 -6.75 6.78 22.42
N ALA A 185 -5.43 6.58 22.54
CA ALA A 185 -4.68 5.64 21.71
C ALA A 185 -5.25 4.19 21.74
N ALA A 186 -5.91 3.81 22.84
CA ALA A 186 -6.51 2.48 23.03
C ALA A 186 -7.98 2.38 22.55
N GLN A 187 -8.64 3.49 22.24
CA GLN A 187 -10.07 3.54 21.90
C GLN A 187 -10.27 4.16 20.53
N SER A 188 -10.21 3.34 19.47
CA SER A 188 -10.60 3.78 18.14
C SER A 188 -12.11 4.00 18.05
N LEU A 189 -12.52 4.91 17.17
CA LEU A 189 -13.94 5.15 16.87
C LEU A 189 -14.56 3.88 16.24
N LYS A 190 -15.77 3.54 16.65
CA LYS A 190 -16.53 2.42 16.06
C LYS A 190 -16.75 2.68 14.57
N GLY A 191 -16.56 1.65 13.73
CA GLY A 191 -16.66 1.78 12.28
C GLY A 191 -15.42 2.35 11.57
N PHE A 192 -14.40 2.78 12.33
CA PHE A 192 -13.12 3.21 11.75
C PHE A 192 -12.24 2.00 11.39
N SER A 193 -11.67 2.02 10.20
CA SER A 193 -10.63 1.07 9.78
C SER A 193 -9.34 1.82 9.39
N GLN A 194 -8.19 1.15 9.49
CA GLN A 194 -6.89 1.72 9.10
C GLN A 194 -6.80 2.07 7.61
N ASP A 195 -7.71 1.52 6.79
CA ASP A 195 -7.79 1.82 5.36
C ASP A 195 -8.75 2.98 5.03
N THR A 196 -9.30 3.65 6.07
CA THR A 196 -10.21 4.76 5.89
C THR A 196 -9.55 5.86 5.06
N MET A 197 -10.17 6.18 3.94
CA MET A 197 -9.71 7.21 3.02
C MET A 197 -10.89 8.04 2.53
N VAL A 198 -10.79 9.35 2.73
CA VAL A 198 -11.83 10.30 2.32
C VAL A 198 -11.51 10.82 0.93
N PRO A 199 -12.36 10.56 -0.08
CA PRO A 199 -12.15 11.05 -1.44
C PRO A 199 -12.16 12.59 -1.51
N PRO A 200 -11.62 13.17 -2.61
CA PRO A 200 -11.69 14.60 -2.84
C PRO A 200 -13.14 15.11 -2.87
N TYR A 201 -13.38 16.27 -2.28
CA TYR A 201 -14.69 16.98 -2.28
C TYR A 201 -15.86 16.10 -1.87
N SER A 202 -15.66 15.26 -0.87
CA SER A 202 -16.68 14.30 -0.45
C SER A 202 -16.83 14.24 1.06
N ASP A 203 -17.96 13.71 1.48
CA ASP A 203 -18.30 13.42 2.86
C ASP A 203 -18.31 11.90 3.05
N LEU A 204 -17.65 11.41 4.09
CA LEU A 204 -17.56 9.99 4.46
C LEU A 204 -18.20 9.80 5.84
N PRO A 205 -19.42 9.24 5.93
CA PRO A 205 -19.99 8.87 7.22
C PRO A 205 -19.25 7.66 7.82
N LEU A 206 -18.97 7.73 9.11
CA LEU A 206 -18.46 6.63 9.93
C LEU A 206 -19.59 6.18 10.86
N GLN A 207 -19.87 4.88 10.89
CA GLN A 207 -20.93 4.29 11.72
C GLN A 207 -20.39 3.81 13.06
#